data_b40be924ebb386c72b394d284b69dfde
#
_entry.id   b40be924ebb386c72b394d284b69dfde
#
_cell.length_a   1.000
_cell.length_b   1.000
_cell.length_c   1.000
_cell.angle_alpha   90.00
_cell.angle_beta   90.00
_cell.angle_gamma   90.00
#
_symmetry.space_group_name_H-M   'P 1'
#
loop_
_entity.id
_entity.type
_entity.pdbx_description
1 polymer ?
#
loop_
_entity_poly.entity_id
_entity_poly.type
_entity_poly.pdbx_seq_one_letter_code
_entity_poly.pdbx_strand_id
1 'polypeptide(L)'
;MIFKWMNESAINIEGDRIEITAPPKTDFFCGSIDECEEGILPESLCNAPYYYTEIDGDFVLKVKVSHDFKEIYDSASVMVMADETHWAKCCFELTDFGTHAAVSVVTKGDSDDANGCNLEGNSAWLQVCRVV
;
A
#
# COMPACT_ATOMS: atom_id res chain seq x y z
N MET A 1 20.27 9.35 -1.00
CA MET A 1 19.24 8.27 -0.99
C MET A 1 18.94 7.88 -2.43
N ILE A 2 19.07 6.61 -2.77
CA ILE A 2 18.85 6.11 -4.13
C ILE A 2 17.51 5.39 -4.16
N PHE A 3 16.59 5.83 -5.02
CA PHE A 3 15.31 5.19 -5.24
C PHE A 3 15.37 4.22 -6.40
N LYS A 4 14.63 3.13 -6.26
CA LYS A 4 14.52 2.03 -7.20
C LYS A 4 13.05 1.71 -7.47
N TRP A 5 12.81 0.87 -8.46
CA TRP A 5 11.49 0.37 -8.78
C TRP A 5 11.35 -1.14 -8.55
N MET A 6 10.23 -1.50 -7.99
CA MET A 6 9.58 -2.79 -8.21
C MET A 6 8.29 -2.49 -8.98
N ASN A 7 8.09 -3.13 -10.12
CA ASN A 7 6.96 -2.85 -11.02
C ASN A 7 6.93 -1.38 -11.49
N GLU A 8 7.93 -0.97 -12.24
CA GLU A 8 8.07 0.40 -12.75
C GLU A 8 6.80 0.90 -13.45
N SER A 9 6.44 2.13 -13.21
CA SER A 9 5.28 2.78 -13.80
C SER A 9 5.55 4.24 -14.12
N ALA A 10 4.59 4.91 -14.76
CA ALA A 10 4.71 6.32 -15.07
C ALA A 10 4.82 7.16 -13.80
N ILE A 11 5.81 8.03 -13.77
CA ILE A 11 6.12 8.90 -12.63
C ILE A 11 6.40 10.33 -13.11
N ASN A 12 5.93 11.30 -12.34
CA ASN A 12 6.28 12.69 -12.49
C ASN A 12 6.78 13.22 -11.13
N ILE A 13 7.96 13.82 -11.11
CA ILE A 13 8.58 14.37 -9.90
C ILE A 13 8.79 15.87 -10.11
N GLU A 14 8.17 16.67 -9.23
CA GLU A 14 8.32 18.13 -9.18
C GLU A 14 8.62 18.56 -7.74
N GLY A 15 9.89 18.89 -7.47
CA GLY A 15 10.34 19.23 -6.12
C GLY A 15 10.15 18.05 -5.15
N ASP A 16 9.34 18.23 -4.13
CA ASP A 16 8.99 17.22 -3.14
C ASP A 16 7.68 16.47 -3.44
N ARG A 17 7.06 16.76 -4.59
CA ARG A 17 5.86 16.07 -5.08
C ARG A 17 6.22 14.95 -6.03
N ILE A 18 5.71 13.76 -5.74
CA ILE A 18 5.84 12.56 -6.58
C ILE A 18 4.44 12.12 -6.98
N GLU A 19 4.21 11.99 -8.27
CA GLU A 19 2.96 11.48 -8.83
C GLU A 19 3.24 10.19 -9.58
N ILE A 20 2.59 9.10 -9.15
CA ILE A 20 2.74 7.76 -9.76
C ILE A 20 1.39 7.34 -10.31
N THR A 21 1.36 6.87 -11.55
CA THR A 21 0.16 6.32 -12.17
C THR A 21 0.19 4.80 -12.05
N ALA A 22 -0.69 4.24 -11.24
CA ALA A 22 -0.82 2.79 -11.11
C ALA A 22 -1.69 2.23 -12.25
N PRO A 23 -1.26 1.15 -12.93
CA PRO A 23 -2.12 0.41 -13.84
C PRO A 23 -3.31 -0.21 -13.12
N PRO A 24 -4.44 -0.44 -13.80
CA PRO A 24 -5.59 -1.10 -13.20
C PRO A 24 -5.26 -2.54 -12.77
N LYS A 25 -5.96 -3.03 -11.76
CA LYS A 25 -5.83 -4.40 -11.23
C LYS A 25 -4.43 -4.73 -10.72
N THR A 26 -3.78 -3.76 -10.09
CA THR A 26 -2.48 -3.94 -9.45
C THR A 26 -2.59 -3.78 -7.95
N ASP A 27 -1.92 -4.64 -7.20
CA ASP A 27 -1.92 -4.63 -5.73
C ASP A 27 -0.69 -5.36 -5.17
N PHE A 28 -0.51 -5.22 -3.86
CA PHE A 28 0.27 -6.13 -3.04
C PHE A 28 -0.70 -6.79 -2.06
N PHE A 29 -0.93 -8.08 -2.24
CA PHE A 29 -1.83 -8.87 -1.40
C PHE A 29 -1.45 -10.35 -1.48
N CYS A 30 -1.36 -11.02 -0.34
CA CYS A 30 -1.16 -12.46 -0.26
C CYS A 30 -2.44 -13.09 0.29
N GLY A 31 -3.18 -13.80 -0.56
CA GLY A 31 -4.40 -14.49 -0.16
C GLY A 31 -4.12 -15.66 0.78
N SER A 32 -5.02 -15.90 1.72
CA SER A 32 -4.95 -17.01 2.67
C SER A 32 -5.81 -18.18 2.21
N ILE A 33 -5.32 -19.40 2.43
CA ILE A 33 -6.09 -20.62 2.21
C ILE A 33 -7.29 -20.71 3.16
N ASP A 34 -7.20 -20.08 4.33
CA ASP A 34 -8.26 -20.08 5.33
C ASP A 34 -9.42 -19.13 4.96
N GLU A 35 -9.21 -18.21 4.03
CA GLU A 35 -10.22 -17.31 3.49
C GLU A 35 -10.90 -17.86 2.23
N CYS A 36 -10.65 -19.11 1.92
CA CYS A 36 -11.14 -19.78 0.74
C CYS A 36 -12.62 -20.11 0.86
N GLU A 37 -13.49 -19.34 0.25
CA GLU A 37 -14.89 -19.72 0.07
C GLU A 37 -15.04 -20.64 -1.15
N GLU A 38 -15.78 -21.73 -1.00
CA GLU A 38 -16.12 -22.67 -2.11
C GLU A 38 -14.90 -23.27 -2.85
N GLY A 39 -13.71 -23.32 -2.21
CA GLY A 39 -12.51 -23.90 -2.80
C GLY A 39 -11.77 -23.00 -3.80
N ILE A 40 -12.14 -21.71 -3.87
CA ILE A 40 -11.44 -20.70 -4.67
C ILE A 40 -10.47 -19.96 -3.79
N LEU A 41 -9.17 -20.10 -4.04
CA LEU A 41 -8.14 -19.35 -3.34
C LEU A 41 -8.18 -17.87 -3.75
N PRO A 42 -8.11 -16.92 -2.78
CA PRO A 42 -7.90 -15.52 -3.11
C PRO A 42 -6.63 -15.35 -3.96
N GLU A 43 -6.71 -14.49 -4.98
CA GLU A 43 -5.57 -14.21 -5.83
C GLU A 43 -4.49 -13.44 -5.04
N SER A 44 -3.26 -13.95 -5.08
CA SER A 44 -2.11 -13.22 -4.55
C SER A 44 -1.53 -12.33 -5.63
N LEU A 45 -1.32 -11.05 -5.32
CA LEU A 45 -0.78 -10.04 -6.22
C LEU A 45 0.48 -9.41 -5.64
N CYS A 46 1.45 -9.17 -6.51
CA CYS A 46 2.71 -8.48 -6.20
C CYS A 46 3.11 -7.60 -7.41
N ASN A 47 2.17 -6.83 -7.94
CA ASN A 47 2.30 -6.18 -9.24
C ASN A 47 2.01 -4.67 -9.22
N ALA A 48 1.70 -4.09 -8.07
CA ALA A 48 1.51 -2.65 -7.95
C ALA A 48 2.85 -1.88 -8.07
N PRO A 49 2.84 -0.66 -8.59
CA PRO A 49 4.04 0.17 -8.63
C PRO A 49 4.58 0.44 -7.23
N TYR A 50 5.86 0.17 -7.03
CA TYR A 50 6.54 0.41 -5.77
C TYR A 50 7.86 1.13 -5.99
N TYR A 51 7.87 2.42 -5.70
CA TYR A 51 9.03 3.29 -5.77
C TYR A 51 9.66 3.40 -4.39
N TYR A 52 10.83 2.80 -4.19
CA TYR A 52 11.38 2.56 -2.87
C TYR A 52 12.86 2.90 -2.75
N THR A 53 13.32 3.04 -1.52
CA THR A 53 14.74 3.08 -1.15
C THR A 53 15.01 2.08 -0.04
N GLU A 54 16.24 1.59 0.04
CA GLU A 54 16.68 0.68 1.11
C GLU A 54 17.15 1.49 2.31
N ILE A 55 16.69 1.11 3.49
CA ILE A 55 17.04 1.77 4.76
C ILE A 55 17.39 0.71 5.78
N ASP A 56 18.54 0.86 6.43
CA ASP A 56 18.95 0.05 7.56
C ASP A 56 18.66 0.76 8.89
N GLY A 57 18.37 -0.03 9.94
CA GLY A 57 18.17 0.48 11.29
C GLY A 57 16.83 1.17 11.51
N ASP A 58 16.80 2.07 12.47
CA ASP A 58 15.61 2.81 12.86
C ASP A 58 15.29 3.91 11.86
N PHE A 59 14.01 4.08 11.56
CA PHE A 59 13.56 5.20 10.74
C PHE A 59 12.11 5.62 11.05
N VAL A 60 11.80 6.83 10.66
CA VAL A 60 10.42 7.34 10.54
C VAL A 60 10.23 7.83 9.13
N LEU A 61 9.24 7.28 8.45
CA LEU A 61 8.78 7.77 7.14
C LEU A 61 7.41 8.40 7.32
N LYS A 62 7.31 9.68 7.00
CA LYS A 62 6.05 10.43 7.02
C LYS A 62 5.83 11.07 5.67
N VAL A 63 4.67 10.87 5.10
CA VAL A 63 4.30 11.39 3.79
C VAL A 63 2.84 11.81 3.74
N LYS A 64 2.56 12.90 3.03
CA LYS A 64 1.20 13.26 2.66
C LYS A 64 0.86 12.60 1.34
N VAL A 65 -0.19 11.80 1.34
CA VAL A 65 -0.70 11.12 0.16
C VAL A 65 -2.01 11.74 -0.30
N SER A 66 -2.25 11.68 -1.60
CA SER A 66 -3.53 12.07 -2.23
C SER A 66 -3.89 11.06 -3.29
N HIS A 67 -5.18 10.80 -3.45
CA HIS A 67 -5.70 9.91 -4.47
C HIS A 67 -7.03 10.42 -5.02
N ASP A 68 -7.24 10.28 -6.31
CA ASP A 68 -8.54 10.54 -6.96
C ASP A 68 -9.31 9.21 -7.03
N PHE A 69 -9.95 8.85 -5.92
CA PHE A 69 -10.63 7.58 -5.74
C PHE A 69 -11.79 7.40 -6.71
N LYS A 70 -11.83 6.29 -7.42
CA LYS A 70 -12.86 5.93 -8.40
C LYS A 70 -13.45 4.56 -8.13
N GLU A 71 -12.60 3.59 -7.82
CA GLU A 71 -12.99 2.20 -7.62
C GLU A 71 -12.69 1.75 -6.20
N ILE A 72 -13.48 0.80 -5.71
CA ILE A 72 -13.24 0.16 -4.41
C ILE A 72 -11.83 -0.44 -4.38
N TYR A 73 -11.12 -0.20 -3.28
CA TYR A 73 -9.72 -0.57 -3.03
C TYR A 73 -8.67 0.29 -3.74
N ASP A 74 -9.06 1.32 -4.48
CA ASP A 74 -8.10 2.36 -4.88
C ASP A 74 -7.40 2.91 -3.65
N SER A 75 -6.08 2.96 -3.67
CA SER A 75 -5.33 3.39 -2.50
C SER A 75 -4.01 4.09 -2.84
N ALA A 76 -3.61 5.01 -1.97
CA ALA A 76 -2.27 5.55 -1.91
C ALA A 76 -1.62 5.06 -0.61
N SER A 77 -0.44 4.46 -0.69
CA SER A 77 0.11 3.68 0.41
C SER A 77 1.57 3.98 0.67
N VAL A 78 1.96 3.83 1.93
CA VAL A 78 3.36 3.72 2.36
C VAL A 78 3.61 2.28 2.77
N MET A 79 4.68 1.68 2.28
CA MET A 79 4.96 0.27 2.48
C MET A 79 6.40 0.06 2.94
N VAL A 80 6.58 -0.86 3.87
CA VAL A 80 7.87 -1.41 4.27
C VAL A 80 7.91 -2.89 3.91
N MET A 81 8.97 -3.33 3.26
CA MET A 81 9.08 -4.67 2.72
C MET A 81 10.43 -5.29 3.08
N ALA A 82 10.39 -6.49 3.63
CA ALA A 82 11.57 -7.35 3.76
C ALA A 82 11.73 -8.26 2.54
N ASP A 83 10.64 -8.86 2.09
CA ASP A 83 10.53 -9.68 0.88
C ASP A 83 9.06 -9.73 0.40
N GLU A 84 8.77 -10.46 -0.68
CA GLU A 84 7.44 -10.51 -1.30
C GLU A 84 6.34 -11.13 -0.43
N THR A 85 6.71 -11.83 0.64
CA THR A 85 5.77 -12.44 1.58
C THR A 85 5.86 -11.90 3.01
N HIS A 86 6.72 -10.90 3.23
CA HIS A 86 6.90 -10.23 4.53
C HIS A 86 6.97 -8.72 4.34
N TRP A 87 5.85 -8.06 4.53
CA TRP A 87 5.73 -6.62 4.37
C TRP A 87 4.54 -6.06 5.17
N ALA A 88 4.53 -4.77 5.36
CA ALA A 88 3.40 -4.04 5.93
C ALA A 88 3.15 -2.78 5.13
N LYS A 89 1.90 -2.43 4.91
CA LYS A 89 1.50 -1.18 4.29
C LYS A 89 0.46 -0.43 5.12
N CYS A 90 0.58 0.87 5.12
CA CYS A 90 -0.44 1.80 5.60
C CYS A 90 -1.06 2.47 4.39
N CYS A 91 -2.36 2.32 4.23
CA CYS A 91 -3.11 2.75 3.06
C CYS A 91 -4.07 3.88 3.41
N PHE A 92 -4.24 4.81 2.49
CA PHE A 92 -5.40 5.67 2.41
C PHE A 92 -6.25 5.15 1.25
N GLU A 93 -7.41 4.59 1.54
CA GLU A 93 -8.11 3.68 0.65
C GLU A 93 -9.61 4.00 0.56
N LEU A 94 -10.19 3.79 -0.62
CA LEU A 94 -11.64 3.70 -0.79
C LEU A 94 -12.07 2.28 -0.41
N THR A 95 -12.74 2.15 0.73
CA THR A 95 -13.15 0.86 1.29
C THR A 95 -14.40 0.31 0.62
N ASP A 96 -14.69 -0.96 0.84
CA ASP A 96 -15.93 -1.63 0.44
C ASP A 96 -17.19 -1.06 1.13
N PHE A 97 -17.03 -0.28 2.20
CA PHE A 97 -18.12 0.49 2.82
C PHE A 97 -18.40 1.83 2.11
N GLY A 98 -17.64 2.18 1.07
CA GLY A 98 -17.75 3.45 0.36
C GLY A 98 -17.15 4.63 1.11
N THR A 99 -16.30 4.38 2.10
CA THR A 99 -15.61 5.40 2.90
C THR A 99 -14.15 5.50 2.52
N HIS A 100 -13.57 6.68 2.63
CA HIS A 100 -12.12 6.84 2.62
C HIS A 100 -11.59 6.56 4.02
N ALA A 101 -10.71 5.62 4.16
CA ALA A 101 -10.21 5.20 5.47
C ALA A 101 -8.71 4.94 5.49
N ALA A 102 -8.15 5.01 6.68
CA ALA A 102 -6.84 4.43 6.94
C ALA A 102 -7.01 2.90 7.04
N VAL A 103 -6.24 2.17 6.26
CA VAL A 103 -6.24 0.70 6.26
C VAL A 103 -4.82 0.23 6.48
N SER A 104 -4.62 -0.69 7.41
CA SER A 104 -3.33 -1.35 7.62
C SER A 104 -3.37 -2.77 7.09
N VAL A 105 -2.28 -3.18 6.44
CA VAL A 105 -2.10 -4.56 5.98
C VAL A 105 -0.76 -5.05 6.49
N VAL A 106 -0.76 -6.17 7.20
CA VAL A 106 0.45 -6.86 7.63
C VAL A 106 0.48 -8.22 6.96
N THR A 107 1.55 -8.49 6.26
CA THR A 107 1.74 -9.75 5.53
C THR A 107 2.91 -10.53 6.13
N LYS A 108 2.61 -11.74 6.52
CA LYS A 108 3.56 -12.73 6.99
C LYS A 108 3.17 -14.09 6.40
N GLY A 109 3.46 -14.25 5.11
CA GLY A 109 2.89 -15.31 4.28
C GLY A 109 1.53 -14.89 3.75
N ASP A 110 0.54 -14.74 4.61
CA ASP A 110 -0.81 -14.26 4.30
C ASP A 110 -0.97 -12.80 4.69
N SER A 111 -1.81 -12.07 3.96
CA SER A 111 -2.18 -10.69 4.29
C SER A 111 -3.32 -10.64 5.29
N ASP A 112 -3.11 -9.84 6.33
CA ASP A 112 -4.11 -9.52 7.35
C ASP A 112 -4.36 -8.02 7.31
N ASP A 113 -5.54 -7.62 6.88
CA ASP A 113 -5.93 -6.22 6.74
C ASP A 113 -6.93 -5.80 7.82
N ALA A 114 -6.83 -4.54 8.21
CA ALA A 114 -7.71 -3.94 9.19
C ALA A 114 -8.08 -2.51 8.80
N ASN A 115 -9.37 -2.25 8.72
CA ASN A 115 -9.89 -0.90 8.57
C ASN A 115 -9.67 -0.11 9.86
N GLY A 116 -9.04 1.04 9.75
CA GLY A 116 -8.88 2.02 10.80
C GLY A 116 -9.98 3.09 10.76
N CYS A 117 -9.61 4.31 11.10
CA CYS A 117 -10.55 5.41 11.10
C CYS A 117 -10.90 5.88 9.68
N ASN A 118 -12.14 6.34 9.52
CA ASN A 118 -12.55 7.07 8.32
C ASN A 118 -11.90 8.46 8.31
N LEU A 119 -11.52 8.90 7.12
CA LEU A 119 -10.90 10.19 6.87
C LEU A 119 -11.72 10.93 5.82
N GLU A 120 -11.78 12.24 5.95
CA GLU A 120 -12.50 13.09 4.99
C GLU A 120 -11.56 13.54 3.86
N GLY A 121 -12.13 13.73 2.67
CA GLY A 121 -11.42 14.25 1.51
C GLY A 121 -10.52 13.22 0.81
N ASN A 122 -9.59 13.73 0.01
CA ASN A 122 -8.75 12.94 -0.90
C ASN A 122 -7.26 12.97 -0.54
N SER A 123 -6.93 13.44 0.66
CA SER A 123 -5.55 13.46 1.14
C SER A 123 -5.44 13.12 2.62
N ALA A 124 -4.34 12.49 3.00
CA ALA A 124 -4.05 12.11 4.38
C ALA A 124 -2.53 12.11 4.64
N TRP A 125 -2.16 12.27 5.90
CA TRP A 125 -0.80 12.01 6.34
C TRP A 125 -0.67 10.56 6.80
N LEU A 126 0.29 9.85 6.24
CA LEU A 126 0.64 8.48 6.63
C LEU A 126 2.03 8.47 7.26
N GLN A 127 2.21 7.65 8.27
CA GLN A 127 3.50 7.50 8.95
C GLN A 127 3.78 6.03 9.25
N VAL A 128 5.00 5.62 8.95
CA VAL A 128 5.55 4.31 9.31
C VAL A 128 6.82 4.51 10.11
N CYS A 129 6.95 3.78 11.20
CA CYS A 129 8.15 3.77 12.04
C CYS A 129 8.71 2.37 12.13
N ARG A 130 10.04 2.26 12.09
CA ARG A 130 10.76 1.05 12.44
C ARG A 130 11.69 1.36 13.61
N VAL A 131 11.61 0.53 14.65
CA VAL A 131 12.50 0.56 15.80
C VAL A 131 13.05 -0.86 16.02
N VAL A 132 14.36 -1.00 16.08
CA VAL A 132 15.07 -2.29 16.18
C VAL A 132 15.66 -2.47 17.57
#